data_9a071ebe06b2bf9285594779a850a8f2
#
_entry.id   9a071ebe06b2bf9285594779a850a8f2
#
_cell.length_a   1.000
_cell.length_b   1.000
_cell.length_c   1.000
_cell.angle_alpha   90.00
_cell.angle_beta   90.00
_cell.angle_gamma   90.00
#
_symmetry.space_group_name_H-M   'P 1'
#
loop_
_entity.id
_entity.type
_entity.pdbx_description
1 polymer ?
#
loop_
_entity_poly.entity_id
_entity_poly.type
_entity_poly.pdbx_seq_one_letter_code
_entity_poly.pdbx_strand_id
1 'polypeptide(L)'
;MKLSAKLLKALNKQINMELASGYLYRSMSHDMKNLALNGYAKWLDKQYEEEREHAFKIISYVEDRDGVVDFDSVEGVKKHYDKPLDAAKDSLAHEEKVSASIRDLLKLAREEGDIETEVFLQWFITEQIEEEVNARDNVAGFEKAKDCEGLLFMFDAHLGGRLFLPQKSTFLREGIFFIWERLKSAQG
;
A
#
# COMPACT_ATOMS: atom_id res chain seq x y z
N MET A 1 -27.10 -7.21 3.56
CA MET A 1 -27.12 -8.68 3.86
C MET A 1 -25.95 -9.01 4.77
N LYS A 2 -26.10 -9.98 5.66
CA LYS A 2 -25.03 -10.38 6.58
C LYS A 2 -23.95 -11.19 5.85
N LEU A 3 -22.69 -10.99 6.20
CA LEU A 3 -21.56 -11.77 5.66
C LEU A 3 -21.70 -13.26 6.01
N SER A 4 -21.32 -14.15 5.09
CA SER A 4 -21.16 -15.58 5.42
C SER A 4 -19.99 -15.75 6.41
N ALA A 5 -20.02 -16.82 7.20
CA ALA A 5 -18.94 -17.12 8.14
C ALA A 5 -17.59 -17.29 7.44
N LYS A 6 -17.57 -17.78 6.20
CA LYS A 6 -16.38 -17.99 5.39
C LYS A 6 -15.78 -16.66 4.91
N LEU A 7 -16.63 -15.75 4.39
CA LEU A 7 -16.20 -14.40 4.00
C LEU A 7 -15.76 -13.57 5.19
N LEU A 8 -16.51 -13.61 6.31
CA LEU A 8 -16.14 -12.90 7.53
C LEU A 8 -14.76 -13.32 8.02
N LYS A 9 -14.48 -14.62 8.08
CA LYS A 9 -13.17 -15.15 8.46
C LYS A 9 -12.05 -14.66 7.52
N ALA A 10 -12.31 -14.65 6.22
CA ALA A 10 -11.33 -14.24 5.23
C ALA A 10 -11.06 -12.72 5.27
N LEU A 11 -12.10 -11.90 5.48
CA LEU A 11 -11.97 -10.45 5.67
C LEU A 11 -11.20 -10.11 6.96
N ASN A 12 -11.48 -10.82 8.07
CA ASN A 12 -10.71 -10.65 9.30
C ASN A 12 -9.24 -11.00 9.11
N LYS A 13 -8.93 -12.07 8.37
CA LYS A 13 -7.54 -12.39 7.99
C LYS A 13 -6.88 -11.25 7.21
N GLN A 14 -7.61 -10.62 6.28
CA GLN A 14 -7.08 -9.49 5.51
C GLN A 14 -6.87 -8.26 6.39
N ILE A 15 -7.79 -7.91 7.29
CA ILE A 15 -7.61 -6.83 8.28
C ILE A 15 -6.28 -7.01 9.03
N ASN A 16 -6.03 -8.20 9.55
CA ASN A 16 -4.81 -8.48 10.29
C ASN A 16 -3.56 -8.46 9.40
N MET A 17 -3.68 -8.80 8.12
CA MET A 17 -2.59 -8.69 7.14
C MET A 17 -2.23 -7.22 6.88
N GLU A 18 -3.19 -6.33 6.66
CA GLU A 18 -2.95 -4.89 6.45
C GLU A 18 -2.32 -4.24 7.70
N LEU A 19 -2.81 -4.59 8.90
CA LEU A 19 -2.19 -4.11 10.15
C LEU A 19 -0.74 -4.58 10.31
N ALA A 20 -0.45 -5.83 9.92
CA ALA A 20 0.91 -6.37 9.91
C ALA A 20 1.79 -5.71 8.85
N SER A 21 1.23 -5.36 7.66
CA SER A 21 1.91 -4.57 6.63
C SER A 21 2.35 -3.21 7.19
N GLY A 22 1.44 -2.51 7.84
CA GLY A 22 1.78 -1.24 8.48
C GLY A 22 2.93 -1.39 9.48
N TYR A 23 2.90 -2.43 10.33
CA TYR A 23 3.97 -2.69 11.28
C TYR A 23 5.31 -2.98 10.60
N LEU A 24 5.30 -3.70 9.48
CA LEU A 24 6.49 -3.96 8.64
C LEU A 24 7.07 -2.66 8.08
N TYR A 25 6.24 -1.81 7.45
CA TYR A 25 6.69 -0.54 6.88
C TYR A 25 7.25 0.41 7.95
N ARG A 26 6.63 0.42 9.15
CA ARG A 26 7.13 1.23 10.26
C ARG A 26 8.50 0.76 10.74
N SER A 27 8.75 -0.56 10.78
CA SER A 27 10.05 -1.14 11.12
C SER A 27 11.12 -0.76 10.08
N MET A 28 10.80 -0.91 8.78
CA MET A 28 11.68 -0.51 7.68
C MET A 28 12.04 0.98 7.74
N SER A 29 11.06 1.85 8.01
CA SER A 29 11.29 3.30 8.15
C SER A 29 12.32 3.61 9.22
N HIS A 30 12.27 2.91 10.36
CA HIS A 30 13.23 3.11 11.44
C HIS A 30 14.67 2.77 10.99
N ASP A 31 14.85 1.66 10.28
CA ASP A 31 16.15 1.25 9.78
C ASP A 31 16.69 2.24 8.73
N MET A 32 15.83 2.75 7.85
CA MET A 32 16.24 3.76 6.87
C MET A 32 16.69 5.08 7.53
N LYS A 33 16.07 5.47 8.66
CA LYS A 33 16.55 6.61 9.48
C LYS A 33 17.95 6.36 10.05
N ASN A 34 18.21 5.13 10.51
CA ASN A 34 19.52 4.74 11.01
C ASN A 34 20.61 4.77 9.90
N LEU A 35 20.22 4.54 8.64
CA LEU A 35 21.07 4.66 7.46
C LEU A 35 21.16 6.09 6.89
N ALA A 36 20.58 7.09 7.57
CA ALA A 36 20.47 8.48 7.11
C ALA A 36 19.68 8.66 5.78
N LEU A 37 18.87 7.68 5.40
CA LEU A 37 17.97 7.72 4.23
C LEU A 37 16.61 8.26 4.65
N ASN A 38 16.55 9.55 4.99
CA ASN A 38 15.36 10.18 5.55
C ASN A 38 14.23 10.33 4.55
N GLY A 39 14.54 10.42 3.25
CA GLY A 39 13.55 10.47 2.18
C GLY A 39 12.80 9.14 2.04
N TYR A 40 13.52 8.03 1.99
CA TYR A 40 12.91 6.71 1.93
C TYR A 40 12.18 6.35 3.24
N ALA A 41 12.76 6.72 4.38
CA ALA A 41 12.08 6.57 5.67
C ALA A 41 10.74 7.30 5.71
N LYS A 42 10.66 8.51 5.17
CA LYS A 42 9.41 9.28 5.06
C LYS A 42 8.41 8.61 4.11
N TRP A 43 8.88 8.03 3.01
CA TRP A 43 8.03 7.25 2.10
C TRP A 43 7.44 6.02 2.81
N LEU A 44 8.26 5.27 3.55
CA LEU A 44 7.83 4.11 4.35
C LEU A 44 6.88 4.50 5.50
N ASP A 45 7.07 5.66 6.14
CA ASP A 45 6.13 6.19 7.13
C ASP A 45 4.76 6.50 6.49
N LYS A 46 4.72 6.88 5.20
CA LYS A 46 3.47 7.05 4.46
C LYS A 46 2.79 5.72 4.14
N GLN A 47 3.56 4.72 3.72
CA GLN A 47 3.01 3.38 3.54
C GLN A 47 2.39 2.85 4.85
N TYR A 48 3.04 3.05 5.99
CA TYR A 48 2.46 2.69 7.28
C TYR A 48 1.07 3.29 7.51
N GLU A 49 0.86 4.56 7.19
CA GLU A 49 -0.45 5.21 7.33
C GLU A 49 -1.45 4.67 6.29
N GLU A 50 -1.03 4.44 5.04
CA GLU A 50 -1.85 3.89 3.97
C GLU A 50 -2.36 2.48 4.33
N GLU A 51 -1.50 1.61 4.87
CA GLU A 51 -1.89 0.27 5.32
C GLU A 51 -2.91 0.27 6.46
N ARG A 52 -2.77 1.23 7.38
CA ARG A 52 -3.79 1.41 8.44
C ARG A 52 -5.13 1.85 7.87
N GLU A 53 -5.13 2.73 6.88
CA GLU A 53 -6.36 3.15 6.18
C GLU A 53 -6.99 1.97 5.44
N HIS A 54 -6.20 1.07 4.82
CA HIS A 54 -6.66 -0.18 4.20
C HIS A 54 -7.36 -1.08 5.23
N ALA A 55 -6.71 -1.32 6.37
CA ALA A 55 -7.29 -2.10 7.44
C ALA A 55 -8.61 -1.50 7.94
N PHE A 56 -8.66 -0.19 8.22
CA PHE A 56 -9.86 0.49 8.71
C PHE A 56 -11.00 0.49 7.69
N LYS A 57 -10.68 0.56 6.39
CA LYS A 57 -11.68 0.43 5.33
C LYS A 57 -12.36 -0.94 5.35
N ILE A 58 -11.61 -2.02 5.55
CA ILE A 58 -12.17 -3.38 5.66
C ILE A 58 -12.92 -3.54 6.99
N ILE A 59 -12.40 -3.00 8.09
CA ILE A 59 -13.06 -3.01 9.40
C ILE A 59 -14.46 -2.38 9.29
N SER A 60 -14.54 -1.14 8.77
CA SER A 60 -15.84 -0.46 8.60
C SER A 60 -16.80 -1.26 7.72
N TYR A 61 -16.29 -1.87 6.64
CA TYR A 61 -17.11 -2.72 5.79
C TYR A 61 -17.66 -3.97 6.52
N VAL A 62 -16.83 -4.61 7.34
CA VAL A 62 -17.25 -5.78 8.15
C VAL A 62 -18.32 -5.37 9.17
N GLU A 63 -18.13 -4.24 9.84
CA GLU A 63 -19.09 -3.69 10.82
C GLU A 63 -20.42 -3.30 10.16
N ASP A 64 -20.40 -2.63 9.01
CA ASP A 64 -21.58 -2.26 8.21
C ASP A 64 -22.38 -3.48 7.71
N ARG A 65 -21.73 -4.66 7.67
CA ARG A 65 -22.32 -5.95 7.29
C ARG A 65 -22.67 -6.83 8.51
N ASP A 66 -22.84 -6.23 9.71
CA ASP A 66 -23.12 -6.93 10.98
C ASP A 66 -22.09 -8.04 11.31
N GLY A 67 -20.85 -7.88 10.86
CA GLY A 67 -19.74 -8.78 11.16
C GLY A 67 -19.04 -8.39 12.46
N VAL A 68 -18.33 -9.35 13.06
CA VAL A 68 -17.46 -9.10 14.23
C VAL A 68 -16.02 -9.07 13.75
N VAL A 69 -15.29 -8.02 14.12
CA VAL A 69 -13.87 -7.88 13.82
C VAL A 69 -13.04 -8.63 14.87
N ASP A 70 -12.15 -9.49 14.41
CA ASP A 70 -11.22 -10.24 15.25
C ASP A 70 -9.79 -9.73 14.99
N PHE A 71 -9.12 -9.29 16.05
CA PHE A 71 -7.72 -8.87 16.00
C PHE A 71 -6.80 -9.99 16.47
N ASP A 72 -5.88 -10.39 15.60
CA ASP A 72 -4.83 -11.34 15.91
C ASP A 72 -3.57 -10.64 16.44
N SER A 73 -2.65 -11.41 17.00
CA SER A 73 -1.32 -10.90 17.33
C SER A 73 -0.53 -10.58 16.06
N VAL A 74 0.12 -9.42 16.03
CA VAL A 74 1.07 -9.10 14.97
C VAL A 74 2.35 -9.89 15.20
N GLU A 75 2.73 -10.74 14.23
CA GLU A 75 3.98 -11.49 14.28
C GLU A 75 5.19 -10.55 14.17
N GLY A 76 6.34 -11.01 14.69
CA GLY A 76 7.57 -10.24 14.62
C GLY A 76 8.03 -10.02 13.18
N VAL A 77 8.26 -8.76 12.80
CA VAL A 77 8.86 -8.40 11.51
C VAL A 77 10.37 -8.65 11.52
N LYS A 78 10.99 -8.67 10.33
CA LYS A 78 12.45 -8.69 10.21
C LYS A 78 13.05 -7.54 11.02
N LYS A 79 14.05 -7.85 11.84
CA LYS A 79 14.54 -6.92 12.85
C LYS A 79 15.33 -5.75 12.28
N HIS A 80 16.14 -5.98 11.22
CA HIS A 80 17.00 -4.95 10.66
C HIS A 80 17.23 -5.13 9.17
N TYR A 81 17.34 -3.98 8.49
CA TYR A 81 17.75 -3.83 7.10
C TYR A 81 19.01 -2.98 7.02
N ASP A 82 20.11 -3.59 6.58
CA ASP A 82 21.39 -2.89 6.42
C ASP A 82 21.52 -2.18 5.06
N LYS A 83 20.61 -2.46 4.13
CA LYS A 83 20.60 -1.88 2.79
C LYS A 83 19.17 -1.50 2.36
N PRO A 84 18.99 -0.31 1.76
CA PRO A 84 17.66 0.11 1.30
C PRO A 84 17.10 -0.79 0.19
N LEU A 85 17.98 -1.36 -0.65
CA LEU A 85 17.57 -2.30 -1.71
C LEU A 85 16.92 -3.57 -1.15
N ASP A 86 17.42 -4.08 -0.01
CA ASP A 86 16.84 -5.27 0.62
C ASP A 86 15.45 -4.97 1.20
N ALA A 87 15.29 -3.80 1.82
CA ALA A 87 13.99 -3.33 2.28
C ALA A 87 13.01 -3.14 1.10
N ALA A 88 13.46 -2.57 -0.01
CA ALA A 88 12.63 -2.38 -1.20
C ALA A 88 12.19 -3.72 -1.83
N LYS A 89 13.09 -4.72 -1.88
CA LYS A 89 12.76 -6.07 -2.38
C LYS A 89 11.77 -6.80 -1.48
N ASP A 90 11.94 -6.69 -0.16
CA ASP A 90 11.01 -7.29 0.80
C ASP A 90 9.65 -6.59 0.76
N SER A 91 9.62 -5.26 0.56
CA SER A 91 8.38 -4.49 0.33
C SER A 91 7.65 -5.01 -0.93
N LEU A 92 8.33 -5.12 -2.07
CA LEU A 92 7.71 -5.65 -3.29
C LEU A 92 7.17 -7.06 -3.11
N ALA A 93 7.94 -7.97 -2.50
CA ALA A 93 7.50 -9.33 -2.25
C ALA A 93 6.30 -9.38 -1.28
N HIS A 94 6.19 -8.40 -0.39
CA HIS A 94 5.06 -8.25 0.51
C HIS A 94 3.81 -7.79 -0.25
N GLU A 95 3.89 -6.76 -1.10
CA GLU A 95 2.76 -6.28 -1.91
C GLU A 95 2.24 -7.36 -2.86
N GLU A 96 3.11 -8.18 -3.45
CA GLU A 96 2.69 -9.33 -4.25
C GLU A 96 1.85 -10.34 -3.46
N LYS A 97 2.16 -10.54 -2.16
CA LYS A 97 1.37 -11.41 -1.26
C LYS A 97 0.02 -10.78 -0.90
N VAL A 98 0.00 -9.48 -0.61
CA VAL A 98 -1.25 -8.73 -0.36
C VAL A 98 -2.15 -8.81 -1.58
N SER A 99 -1.62 -8.54 -2.77
CA SER A 99 -2.33 -8.66 -4.04
C SER A 99 -2.93 -10.05 -4.26
N ALA A 100 -2.18 -11.10 -3.95
CA ALA A 100 -2.67 -12.48 -4.05
C ALA A 100 -3.83 -12.72 -3.08
N SER A 101 -3.72 -12.24 -1.84
CA SER A 101 -4.75 -12.36 -0.81
C SER A 101 -6.05 -11.63 -1.21
N ILE A 102 -5.96 -10.42 -1.74
CA ILE A 102 -7.11 -9.65 -2.25
C ILE A 102 -7.78 -10.39 -3.43
N ARG A 103 -7.00 -10.95 -4.36
CA ARG A 103 -7.55 -11.75 -5.47
C ARG A 103 -8.27 -13.00 -4.98
N ASP A 104 -7.78 -13.64 -3.94
CA ASP A 104 -8.42 -14.82 -3.35
C ASP A 104 -9.72 -14.44 -2.60
N LEU A 105 -9.75 -13.29 -1.91
CA LEU A 105 -10.96 -12.71 -1.35
C LEU A 105 -12.02 -12.44 -2.42
N LEU A 106 -11.61 -11.85 -3.55
CA LEU A 106 -12.52 -11.56 -4.67
C LEU A 106 -13.11 -12.85 -5.27
N LYS A 107 -12.28 -13.89 -5.45
CA LYS A 107 -12.78 -15.21 -5.90
C LYS A 107 -13.80 -15.77 -4.92
N LEU A 108 -13.50 -15.70 -3.62
CA LEU A 108 -14.39 -16.16 -2.58
C LEU A 108 -15.73 -15.42 -2.58
N ALA A 109 -15.72 -14.09 -2.73
CA ALA A 109 -16.94 -13.29 -2.81
C ALA A 109 -17.82 -13.73 -3.99
N ARG A 110 -17.22 -14.03 -5.15
CA ARG A 110 -17.91 -14.57 -6.33
C ARG A 110 -18.48 -15.96 -6.10
N GLU A 111 -17.72 -16.85 -5.48
CA GLU A 111 -18.17 -18.21 -5.14
C GLU A 111 -19.37 -18.20 -4.19
N GLU A 112 -19.38 -17.26 -3.23
CA GLU A 112 -20.48 -17.09 -2.26
C GLU A 112 -21.66 -16.27 -2.85
N GLY A 113 -21.52 -15.70 -4.04
CA GLY A 113 -22.53 -14.83 -4.67
C GLY A 113 -22.73 -13.50 -3.94
N ASP A 114 -21.74 -13.05 -3.16
CA ASP A 114 -21.80 -11.80 -2.40
C ASP A 114 -21.33 -10.63 -3.27
N ILE A 115 -22.26 -10.06 -4.03
CA ILE A 115 -22.01 -8.98 -5.00
C ILE A 115 -21.48 -7.73 -4.29
N GLU A 116 -21.96 -7.41 -3.11
CA GLU A 116 -21.55 -6.26 -2.34
C GLU A 116 -20.08 -6.36 -1.95
N THR A 117 -19.63 -7.54 -1.53
CA THR A 117 -18.20 -7.79 -1.24
C THR A 117 -17.37 -7.74 -2.52
N GLU A 118 -17.86 -8.28 -3.65
CA GLU A 118 -17.17 -8.18 -4.93
C GLU A 118 -16.96 -6.71 -5.34
N VAL A 119 -17.98 -5.87 -5.25
CA VAL A 119 -17.90 -4.43 -5.56
C VAL A 119 -16.96 -3.70 -4.61
N PHE A 120 -17.04 -3.99 -3.30
CA PHE A 120 -16.15 -3.42 -2.30
C PHE A 120 -14.67 -3.70 -2.60
N LEU A 121 -14.35 -4.95 -2.99
CA LEU A 121 -12.97 -5.38 -3.27
C LEU A 121 -12.38 -4.81 -4.57
N GLN A 122 -13.19 -4.28 -5.50
CA GLN A 122 -12.68 -3.66 -6.74
C GLN A 122 -11.71 -2.50 -6.46
N TRP A 123 -11.98 -1.74 -5.40
CA TRP A 123 -11.09 -0.66 -5.00
C TRP A 123 -9.70 -1.21 -4.64
N PHE A 124 -9.64 -2.28 -3.82
CA PHE A 124 -8.37 -2.91 -3.43
C PHE A 124 -7.62 -3.52 -4.62
N ILE A 125 -8.33 -4.09 -5.60
CA ILE A 125 -7.70 -4.59 -6.84
C ILE A 125 -7.00 -3.47 -7.59
N THR A 126 -7.60 -2.28 -7.63
CA THR A 126 -7.00 -1.11 -8.31
C THR A 126 -5.83 -0.56 -7.52
N GLU A 127 -5.96 -0.47 -6.20
CA GLU A 127 -4.93 0.02 -5.28
C GLU A 127 -3.67 -0.85 -5.37
N GLN A 128 -3.82 -2.17 -5.33
CA GLN A 128 -2.68 -3.10 -5.41
C GLN A 128 -1.89 -2.99 -6.73
N ILE A 129 -2.49 -2.52 -7.82
CA ILE A 129 -1.74 -2.21 -9.04
C ILE A 129 -0.78 -1.05 -8.78
N GLU A 130 -1.23 0.00 -8.09
CA GLU A 130 -0.41 1.17 -7.75
C GLU A 130 0.69 0.79 -6.75
N GLU A 131 0.35 0.01 -5.70
CA GLU A 131 1.31 -0.43 -4.68
C GLU A 131 2.44 -1.28 -5.28
N GLU A 132 2.11 -2.28 -6.13
CA GLU A 132 3.14 -3.07 -6.83
C GLU A 132 4.00 -2.23 -7.79
N VAL A 133 3.44 -1.21 -8.47
CA VAL A 133 4.22 -0.30 -9.34
C VAL A 133 5.18 0.52 -8.49
N ASN A 134 4.70 1.13 -7.40
CA ASN A 134 5.51 1.94 -6.50
C ASN A 134 6.66 1.11 -5.89
N ALA A 135 6.37 -0.12 -5.45
CA ALA A 135 7.39 -1.01 -4.89
C ALA A 135 8.44 -1.42 -5.94
N ARG A 136 8.02 -1.75 -7.18
CA ARG A 136 8.95 -2.04 -8.30
C ARG A 136 9.84 -0.85 -8.65
N ASP A 137 9.27 0.36 -8.66
CA ASP A 137 10.02 1.58 -8.94
C ASP A 137 11.08 1.85 -7.86
N ASN A 138 10.77 1.58 -6.60
CA ASN A 138 11.75 1.66 -5.51
C ASN A 138 12.88 0.64 -5.67
N VAL A 139 12.56 -0.61 -6.00
CA VAL A 139 13.59 -1.63 -6.29
C VAL A 139 14.48 -1.18 -7.44
N ALA A 140 13.89 -0.72 -8.54
CA ALA A 140 14.65 -0.27 -9.73
C ALA A 140 15.52 0.96 -9.42
N GLY A 141 15.03 1.90 -8.60
CA GLY A 141 15.77 3.09 -8.18
C GLY A 141 16.98 2.73 -7.32
N PHE A 142 16.79 1.91 -6.29
CA PHE A 142 17.90 1.47 -5.43
C PHE A 142 18.89 0.55 -6.15
N GLU A 143 18.45 -0.30 -7.09
CA GLU A 143 19.35 -1.12 -7.91
C GLU A 143 20.28 -0.25 -8.76
N LYS A 144 19.77 0.85 -9.34
CA LYS A 144 20.60 1.81 -10.10
C LYS A 144 21.54 2.63 -9.20
N ALA A 145 21.15 2.86 -7.96
CA ALA A 145 21.89 3.70 -7.02
C ALA A 145 22.91 2.92 -6.16
N LYS A 146 22.87 1.59 -6.15
CA LYS A 146 23.59 0.74 -5.18
C LYS A 146 25.11 0.97 -5.12
N ASP A 147 25.72 1.35 -6.25
CA ASP A 147 27.17 1.53 -6.37
C ASP A 147 27.57 3.02 -6.51
N CYS A 148 26.66 3.96 -6.27
CA CYS A 148 26.88 5.39 -6.44
C CYS A 148 26.17 6.20 -5.35
N GLU A 149 26.92 6.70 -4.35
CA GLU A 149 26.38 7.49 -3.25
C GLU A 149 25.62 8.74 -3.71
N GLY A 150 26.07 9.40 -4.78
CA GLY A 150 25.38 10.57 -5.34
C GLY A 150 24.00 10.22 -5.90
N LEU A 151 23.87 9.09 -6.60
CA LEU A 151 22.57 8.61 -7.08
C LEU A 151 21.68 8.17 -5.91
N LEU A 152 22.23 7.53 -4.90
CA LEU A 152 21.50 7.15 -3.69
C LEU A 152 20.93 8.39 -2.99
N PHE A 153 21.76 9.43 -2.81
CA PHE A 153 21.31 10.69 -2.21
C PHE A 153 20.19 11.37 -3.03
N MET A 154 20.34 11.40 -4.37
CA MET A 154 19.31 11.98 -5.24
C MET A 154 18.01 11.18 -5.21
N PHE A 155 18.08 9.86 -5.18
CA PHE A 155 16.91 9.01 -5.14
C PHE A 155 16.20 9.11 -3.77
N ASP A 156 16.96 9.13 -2.66
CA ASP A 156 16.40 9.37 -1.33
C ASP A 156 15.66 10.72 -1.27
N ALA A 157 16.28 11.79 -1.77
CA ALA A 157 15.66 13.12 -1.82
C ALA A 157 14.38 13.12 -2.66
N HIS A 158 14.34 12.37 -3.78
CA HIS A 158 13.15 12.19 -4.61
C HIS A 158 12.01 11.52 -3.83
N LEU A 159 12.31 10.43 -3.12
CA LEU A 159 11.32 9.74 -2.29
C LEU A 159 10.78 10.61 -1.14
N GLY A 160 11.64 11.43 -0.55
CA GLY A 160 11.26 12.37 0.48
C GLY A 160 10.32 13.50 0.03
N GLY A 161 10.28 13.78 -1.26
CA GLY A 161 9.39 14.75 -1.89
C GLY A 161 8.01 14.19 -2.25
N ARG A 162 7.73 12.89 -2.05
CA ARG A 162 6.40 12.31 -2.25
C ARG A 162 5.38 13.07 -1.40
N LEU A 163 4.59 13.91 -2.05
CA LEU A 163 3.46 14.57 -1.42
C LEU A 163 2.40 13.51 -1.12
N PHE A 164 1.89 13.50 0.09
CA PHE A 164 0.66 12.78 0.41
C PHE A 164 -0.46 13.44 -0.41
N LEU A 165 -0.83 12.82 -1.50
CA LEU A 165 -2.11 13.10 -2.12
C LEU A 165 -3.11 12.19 -1.40
N PRO A 166 -4.11 12.75 -0.68
CA PRO A 166 -5.20 11.94 -0.17
C PRO A 166 -5.75 11.13 -1.34
N GLN A 167 -6.04 9.86 -1.09
CA GLN A 167 -6.46 8.88 -2.09
C GLN A 167 -7.32 9.54 -3.18
N LYS A 168 -6.82 9.55 -4.40
CA LYS A 168 -7.51 10.15 -5.54
C LYS A 168 -8.80 9.38 -5.74
N SER A 169 -9.90 9.97 -5.28
CA SER A 169 -11.19 9.63 -5.88
C SER A 169 -11.02 9.82 -7.40
N THR A 170 -11.48 8.87 -8.18
CA THR A 170 -11.42 8.82 -9.66
C THR A 170 -11.89 10.14 -10.33
N PHE A 171 -12.59 10.99 -9.58
CA PHE A 171 -13.09 12.31 -10.01
C PHE A 171 -12.01 13.40 -10.21
N LEU A 172 -10.79 13.24 -9.68
CA LEU A 172 -9.76 14.27 -9.81
C LEU A 172 -8.82 14.07 -11.01
N ARG A 173 -8.82 12.93 -11.67
CA ARG A 173 -8.01 12.71 -12.88
C ARG A 173 -8.49 13.57 -14.06
N GLU A 174 -9.78 13.79 -14.19
CA GLU A 174 -10.34 14.61 -15.27
C GLU A 174 -10.12 16.12 -15.06
N GLY A 175 -10.17 16.60 -13.82
CA GLY A 175 -10.00 18.03 -13.51
C GLY A 175 -8.57 18.54 -13.69
N ILE A 176 -7.55 17.75 -13.38
CA ILE A 176 -6.14 18.16 -13.48
C ILE A 176 -5.67 18.14 -14.94
N PHE A 177 -6.17 17.21 -15.76
CA PHE A 177 -5.88 17.16 -17.18
C PHE A 177 -6.39 18.41 -17.91
N PHE A 178 -7.57 18.90 -17.56
CA PHE A 178 -8.15 20.14 -18.11
C PHE A 178 -7.41 21.41 -17.69
N ILE A 179 -6.87 21.47 -16.47
CA ILE A 179 -6.08 22.62 -16.00
C ILE A 179 -4.72 22.66 -16.69
N TRP A 180 -4.09 21.51 -16.90
CA TRP A 180 -2.78 21.42 -17.56
C TRP A 180 -2.85 21.76 -19.06
N GLU A 181 -3.89 21.33 -19.76
CA GLU A 181 -4.14 21.72 -21.17
C GLU A 181 -4.44 23.23 -21.30
N ARG A 182 -5.19 23.82 -20.35
CA ARG A 182 -5.46 25.27 -20.35
C ARG A 182 -4.20 26.12 -20.10
N LEU A 183 -3.27 25.65 -19.29
CA LEU A 183 -2.01 26.36 -19.04
C LEU A 183 -1.06 26.29 -20.25
N LYS A 184 -1.09 25.22 -21.04
CA LYS A 184 -0.34 25.11 -22.29
C LYS A 184 -0.88 26.06 -23.37
N SER A 185 -2.20 26.22 -23.49
CA SER A 185 -2.83 27.09 -24.49
C SER A 185 -2.73 28.59 -24.16
N ALA A 186 -2.31 28.96 -22.96
CA ALA A 186 -2.11 30.36 -22.56
C ALA A 186 -0.65 30.85 -22.73
N GLN A 187 0.26 30.03 -23.22
CA GLN A 187 1.67 30.36 -23.49
C GLN A 187 2.04 30.25 -24.98
N GLY A 188 1.05 30.20 -25.89
CA GLY A 188 1.19 30.21 -27.34
C GLY A 188 0.72 31.53 -27.98
#